data_8a5837752660d1ac5048692213946c24
#
_entry.id   8a5837752660d1ac5048692213946c24
#
_cell.length_a   1.000
_cell.length_b   1.000
_cell.length_c   1.000
_cell.angle_alpha   90.00
_cell.angle_beta   90.00
_cell.angle_gamma   90.00
#
_symmetry.space_group_name_H-M   'P 1'
#
loop_
_entity.id
_entity.type
_entity.pdbx_description
1 polymer ?
#
loop_
_entity_poly.entity_id
_entity_poly.type
_entity_poly.pdbx_seq_one_letter_code
_entity_poly.pdbx_strand_id
1 'polypeptide(L)'
;KINIDSMSAKMGRPKPAHSKGKYLVYTIKVEKVIPKGKLTDSLFRDKIDTFLKAEIDKAKNTENAKLKSYIAAKNLKTTVSPSGLNYVVTKESTGVKAAEGDTVQVNYTGMFLSGKVFDTSLPEVAKKAGNFNAMRPYEPLKVPVGAHALVPGFDEGLMLFPKGTKATLLIPSKLAYGEQGNSGIPPYTPLIFEIEIVNVIPKKIGPLASAPE
;
A
#
# COMPACT_ATOMS: atom_id res chain seq x y z
N LYS A 1 -17.02 -18.35 12.07
CA LYS A 1 -16.67 -17.80 13.42
C LYS A 1 -15.76 -18.79 14.13
N ILE A 2 -14.63 -18.35 14.64
CA ILE A 2 -13.68 -19.19 15.40
C ILE A 2 -13.69 -18.66 16.82
N ASN A 3 -13.93 -19.55 17.79
CA ASN A 3 -13.85 -19.20 19.21
C ASN A 3 -12.39 -18.91 19.57
N ILE A 4 -12.13 -17.70 20.10
CA ILE A 4 -10.76 -17.22 20.38
C ILE A 4 -10.12 -18.06 21.50
N ASP A 5 -10.88 -18.41 22.53
CA ASP A 5 -10.37 -19.19 23.67
C ASP A 5 -9.97 -20.60 23.23
N SER A 6 -10.82 -21.26 22.42
CA SER A 6 -10.51 -22.58 21.85
C SER A 6 -9.33 -22.54 20.88
N MET A 7 -9.18 -21.47 20.11
CA MET A 7 -8.06 -21.27 19.20
C MET A 7 -6.75 -21.07 19.98
N SER A 8 -6.78 -20.20 21.00
CA SER A 8 -5.62 -19.95 21.88
C SER A 8 -5.16 -21.22 22.58
N ALA A 9 -6.09 -22.02 23.11
CA ALA A 9 -5.78 -23.31 23.74
C ALA A 9 -5.12 -24.31 22.77
N LYS A 10 -5.66 -24.42 21.53
CA LYS A 10 -5.09 -25.34 20.50
C LYS A 10 -3.74 -24.88 19.97
N MET A 11 -3.49 -23.58 19.90
CA MET A 11 -2.24 -23.03 19.35
C MET A 11 -1.17 -22.79 20.41
N GLY A 12 -1.45 -23.03 21.70
CA GLY A 12 -0.53 -22.76 22.80
C GLY A 12 -0.14 -21.28 22.90
N ARG A 13 -0.96 -20.37 22.39
CA ARG A 13 -0.70 -18.92 22.39
C ARG A 13 -1.72 -18.22 23.27
N PRO A 14 -1.31 -17.18 24.02
CA PRO A 14 -2.24 -16.42 24.84
C PRO A 14 -3.28 -15.71 23.95
N LYS A 15 -4.47 -15.51 24.50
CA LYS A 15 -5.51 -14.70 23.88
C LYS A 15 -4.97 -13.30 23.56
N PRO A 16 -5.24 -12.75 22.35
CA PRO A 16 -4.82 -11.38 22.03
C PRO A 16 -5.34 -10.39 23.09
N ALA A 17 -4.44 -9.61 23.67
CA ALA A 17 -4.68 -8.79 24.88
C ALA A 17 -5.87 -7.82 24.79
N HIS A 18 -6.34 -7.52 23.58
CA HIS A 18 -7.43 -6.54 23.33
C HIS A 18 -8.63 -7.12 22.61
N SER A 19 -8.79 -8.46 22.58
CA SER A 19 -9.97 -9.07 21.98
C SER A 19 -11.20 -8.82 22.87
N LYS A 20 -12.09 -7.91 22.43
CA LYS A 20 -13.34 -7.59 23.13
C LYS A 20 -14.46 -8.62 22.96
N GLY A 21 -14.27 -9.67 22.17
CA GLY A 21 -15.28 -10.67 21.83
C GLY A 21 -14.80 -12.12 22.03
N LYS A 22 -15.77 -13.05 22.03
CA LYS A 22 -15.50 -14.50 22.11
C LYS A 22 -15.10 -15.13 20.78
N TYR A 23 -15.31 -14.42 19.66
CA TYR A 23 -15.15 -15.00 18.33
C TYR A 23 -14.37 -14.09 17.40
N LEU A 24 -13.45 -14.68 16.62
CA LEU A 24 -12.95 -14.11 15.38
C LEU A 24 -13.95 -14.41 14.26
N VAL A 25 -14.33 -13.39 13.54
CA VAL A 25 -15.25 -13.52 12.39
C VAL A 25 -14.45 -13.27 11.12
N TYR A 26 -14.42 -14.27 10.25
CA TYR A 26 -13.86 -14.16 8.91
C TYR A 26 -15.00 -14.13 7.91
N THR A 27 -14.97 -13.14 7.01
CA THR A 27 -15.80 -13.13 5.81
C THR A 27 -14.97 -13.69 4.67
N ILE A 28 -15.38 -14.82 4.11
CA ILE A 28 -14.69 -15.50 3.02
C ILE A 28 -15.60 -15.46 1.79
N LYS A 29 -15.06 -14.95 0.68
CA LYS A 29 -15.68 -15.05 -0.63
C LYS A 29 -14.97 -16.16 -1.41
N VAL A 30 -15.71 -17.19 -1.83
CA VAL A 30 -15.18 -18.23 -2.70
C VAL A 30 -15.30 -17.75 -4.14
N GLU A 31 -14.18 -17.51 -4.80
CA GLU A 31 -14.15 -17.04 -6.19
C GLU A 31 -14.05 -18.19 -7.20
N LYS A 32 -13.36 -19.26 -6.81
CA LYS A 32 -13.20 -20.45 -7.66
C LYS A 32 -13.10 -21.70 -6.82
N VAL A 33 -13.73 -22.77 -7.29
CA VAL A 33 -13.56 -24.11 -6.76
C VAL A 33 -12.88 -24.97 -7.82
N ILE A 34 -11.76 -25.59 -7.46
CA ILE A 34 -11.01 -26.51 -8.32
C ILE A 34 -11.20 -27.92 -7.74
N PRO A 35 -12.06 -28.75 -8.30
CA PRO A 35 -12.28 -30.09 -7.78
C PRO A 35 -11.07 -30.97 -8.05
N LYS A 36 -10.63 -31.72 -7.02
CA LYS A 36 -9.57 -32.72 -7.16
C LYS A 36 -10.03 -33.91 -8.01
N GLY A 37 -11.27 -34.35 -7.82
CA GLY A 37 -11.80 -35.53 -8.50
C GLY A 37 -10.92 -36.77 -8.26
N LYS A 38 -10.61 -37.51 -9.32
CA LYS A 38 -9.75 -38.69 -9.31
C LYS A 38 -8.26 -38.40 -9.56
N LEU A 39 -7.85 -37.11 -9.51
CA LEU A 39 -6.45 -36.72 -9.73
C LEU A 39 -5.58 -37.17 -8.56
N THR A 40 -4.33 -37.56 -8.86
CA THR A 40 -3.29 -37.72 -7.84
C THR A 40 -2.98 -36.38 -7.19
N ASP A 41 -2.33 -36.38 -6.02
CA ASP A 41 -1.96 -35.14 -5.34
C ASP A 41 -1.03 -34.25 -6.18
N SER A 42 -0.11 -34.86 -6.94
CA SER A 42 0.78 -34.13 -7.84
C SER A 42 -0.01 -33.44 -8.95
N LEU A 43 -0.80 -34.19 -9.71
CA LEU A 43 -1.61 -33.64 -10.81
C LEU A 43 -2.62 -32.57 -10.33
N PHE A 44 -3.11 -32.71 -9.10
CA PHE A 44 -3.99 -31.71 -8.52
C PHE A 44 -3.24 -30.42 -8.16
N ARG A 45 -2.01 -30.52 -7.64
CA ARG A 45 -1.12 -29.35 -7.42
C ARG A 45 -0.80 -28.66 -8.73
N ASP A 46 -0.37 -29.39 -9.74
CA ASP A 46 -0.07 -28.84 -11.06
C ASP A 46 -1.25 -28.08 -11.67
N LYS A 47 -2.47 -28.58 -11.47
CA LYS A 47 -3.71 -27.91 -11.88
C LYS A 47 -3.96 -26.60 -11.13
N ILE A 48 -3.69 -26.58 -9.82
CA ILE A 48 -3.78 -25.37 -9.00
C ILE A 48 -2.73 -24.36 -9.45
N ASP A 49 -1.48 -24.78 -9.61
CA ASP A 49 -0.37 -23.90 -10.00
C ASP A 49 -0.60 -23.30 -11.39
N THR A 50 -1.09 -24.09 -12.33
CA THR A 50 -1.50 -23.62 -13.66
C THR A 50 -2.60 -22.55 -13.57
N PHE A 51 -3.60 -22.78 -12.73
CA PHE A 51 -4.67 -21.79 -12.53
C PHE A 51 -4.15 -20.51 -11.90
N LEU A 52 -3.33 -20.60 -10.84
CA LEU A 52 -2.75 -19.43 -10.17
C LEU A 52 -1.86 -18.62 -11.14
N LYS A 53 -1.04 -19.31 -11.93
CA LYS A 53 -0.21 -18.66 -12.96
C LYS A 53 -1.07 -17.93 -13.99
N ALA A 54 -2.14 -18.55 -14.48
CA ALA A 54 -3.05 -17.89 -15.42
C ALA A 54 -3.72 -16.63 -14.83
N GLU A 55 -4.09 -16.66 -13.56
CA GLU A 55 -4.66 -15.47 -12.89
C GLU A 55 -3.61 -14.35 -12.72
N ILE A 56 -2.35 -14.70 -12.42
CA ILE A 56 -1.23 -13.75 -12.33
C ILE A 56 -0.96 -13.13 -13.71
N ASP A 57 -0.88 -13.94 -14.78
CA ASP A 57 -0.67 -13.46 -16.16
C ASP A 57 -1.83 -12.54 -16.60
N LYS A 58 -3.06 -12.90 -16.25
CA LYS A 58 -4.23 -12.05 -16.50
C LYS A 58 -4.14 -10.72 -15.75
N ALA A 59 -3.72 -10.73 -14.48
CA ALA A 59 -3.52 -9.52 -13.70
C ALA A 59 -2.48 -8.61 -14.36
N LYS A 60 -1.32 -9.15 -14.75
CA LYS A 60 -0.24 -8.48 -15.47
C LYS A 60 -0.74 -7.82 -16.76
N ASN A 61 -1.41 -8.60 -17.61
CA ASN A 61 -1.86 -8.15 -18.93
C ASN A 61 -3.00 -7.12 -18.86
N THR A 62 -3.76 -7.08 -17.75
CA THR A 62 -4.89 -6.15 -17.58
C THR A 62 -4.59 -4.95 -16.72
N GLU A 63 -3.44 -4.88 -16.05
CA GLU A 63 -3.09 -3.81 -15.11
C GLU A 63 -3.21 -2.41 -15.73
N ASN A 64 -2.53 -2.19 -16.86
CA ASN A 64 -2.52 -0.89 -17.54
C ASN A 64 -3.93 -0.47 -17.99
N ALA A 65 -4.73 -1.41 -18.48
CA ALA A 65 -6.09 -1.14 -18.89
C ALA A 65 -6.96 -0.75 -17.68
N LYS A 66 -6.82 -1.43 -16.55
CA LYS A 66 -7.53 -1.11 -15.31
C LYS A 66 -7.18 0.28 -14.81
N LEU A 67 -5.89 0.65 -14.81
CA LEU A 67 -5.44 1.97 -14.37
C LEU A 67 -5.98 3.07 -15.29
N LYS A 68 -5.88 2.90 -16.60
CA LYS A 68 -6.45 3.84 -17.59
C LYS A 68 -7.96 3.98 -17.45
N SER A 69 -8.67 2.86 -17.28
CA SER A 69 -10.13 2.86 -17.07
C SER A 69 -10.52 3.59 -15.79
N TYR A 70 -9.75 3.43 -14.72
CA TYR A 70 -9.97 4.15 -13.46
C TYR A 70 -9.79 5.66 -13.64
N ILE A 71 -8.70 6.09 -14.29
CA ILE A 71 -8.40 7.50 -14.59
C ILE A 71 -9.56 8.12 -15.39
N ALA A 72 -10.00 7.44 -16.44
CA ALA A 72 -11.11 7.88 -17.29
C ALA A 72 -12.45 7.93 -16.51
N ALA A 73 -12.79 6.87 -15.77
CA ALA A 73 -14.03 6.80 -15.01
C ALA A 73 -14.13 7.86 -13.90
N LYS A 74 -12.99 8.28 -13.35
CA LYS A 74 -12.90 9.36 -12.35
C LYS A 74 -12.66 10.73 -12.98
N ASN A 75 -12.56 10.82 -14.30
CA ASN A 75 -12.27 12.04 -15.03
C ASN A 75 -11.02 12.79 -14.51
N LEU A 76 -9.97 12.03 -14.15
CA LEU A 76 -8.76 12.59 -13.56
C LEU A 76 -7.84 13.16 -14.64
N LYS A 77 -7.42 14.41 -14.46
CA LYS A 77 -6.39 15.04 -15.29
C LYS A 77 -5.02 14.72 -14.68
N THR A 78 -4.47 13.57 -15.05
CA THR A 78 -3.19 13.08 -14.51
C THR A 78 -2.00 13.66 -15.27
N THR A 79 -0.93 13.97 -14.53
CA THR A 79 0.43 14.12 -15.06
C THR A 79 1.16 12.81 -14.89
N VAL A 80 2.01 12.45 -15.86
CA VAL A 80 2.81 11.23 -15.82
C VAL A 80 4.28 11.59 -15.71
N SER A 81 4.96 11.04 -14.69
CA SER A 81 6.40 11.23 -14.54
C SER A 81 7.19 10.31 -15.50
N PRO A 82 8.51 10.53 -15.67
CA PRO A 82 9.37 9.67 -16.49
C PRO A 82 9.40 8.20 -16.06
N SER A 83 9.22 7.90 -14.78
CA SER A 83 9.13 6.53 -14.25
C SER A 83 7.81 5.83 -14.63
N GLY A 84 6.78 6.62 -14.96
CA GLY A 84 5.42 6.17 -15.22
C GLY A 84 4.49 6.28 -14.01
N LEU A 85 4.88 7.02 -12.96
CA LEU A 85 3.99 7.42 -11.88
C LEU A 85 2.95 8.40 -12.44
N ASN A 86 1.66 8.11 -12.25
CA ASN A 86 0.59 9.06 -12.56
C ASN A 86 0.20 9.80 -11.29
N TYR A 87 -0.02 11.12 -11.39
CA TYR A 87 -0.43 11.90 -10.23
C TYR A 87 -1.36 13.07 -10.60
N VAL A 88 -2.14 13.50 -9.62
CA VAL A 88 -2.98 14.69 -9.68
C VAL A 88 -2.69 15.54 -8.46
N VAL A 89 -2.30 16.80 -8.65
CA VAL A 89 -2.18 17.77 -7.55
C VAL A 89 -3.59 18.30 -7.26
N THR A 90 -4.06 18.09 -6.03
CA THR A 90 -5.39 18.54 -5.58
C THR A 90 -5.32 19.84 -4.79
N LYS A 91 -4.16 20.15 -4.22
CA LYS A 91 -3.84 21.43 -3.59
C LYS A 91 -2.38 21.74 -3.82
N GLU A 92 -2.10 22.82 -4.52
CA GLU A 92 -0.74 23.35 -4.73
C GLU A 92 -0.19 24.03 -3.47
N SER A 93 1.14 24.10 -3.36
CA SER A 93 1.85 24.85 -2.34
C SER A 93 3.21 25.29 -2.89
N THR A 94 3.71 26.39 -2.35
CA THR A 94 5.04 26.97 -2.63
C THR A 94 6.06 26.70 -1.51
N GLY A 95 5.77 25.75 -0.63
CA GLY A 95 6.67 25.35 0.47
C GLY A 95 7.98 24.72 -0.02
N VAL A 96 8.82 24.34 0.93
CA VAL A 96 10.10 23.69 0.64
C VAL A 96 9.87 22.28 0.10
N LYS A 97 10.58 21.92 -0.97
CA LYS A 97 10.67 20.53 -1.47
C LYS A 97 11.72 19.77 -0.70
N ALA A 98 11.49 18.47 -0.51
CA ALA A 98 12.49 17.58 0.08
C ALA A 98 13.60 17.28 -0.92
N ALA A 99 14.84 17.28 -0.44
CA ALA A 99 16.00 16.74 -1.11
C ALA A 99 16.28 15.29 -0.61
N GLU A 100 17.09 14.56 -1.36
CA GLU A 100 17.50 13.21 -0.96
C GLU A 100 18.15 13.19 0.43
N GLY A 101 17.66 12.32 1.29
CA GLY A 101 18.09 12.19 2.68
C GLY A 101 17.34 13.08 3.67
N ASP A 102 16.51 14.02 3.22
CA ASP A 102 15.60 14.73 4.10
C ASP A 102 14.52 13.81 4.66
N THR A 103 13.91 14.20 5.77
CA THR A 103 12.75 13.48 6.32
C THR A 103 11.48 14.22 6.01
N VAL A 104 10.56 13.56 5.29
CA VAL A 104 9.22 14.06 5.02
C VAL A 104 8.24 13.53 6.05
N GLN A 105 7.39 14.41 6.58
CA GLN A 105 6.21 14.03 7.34
C GLN A 105 5.00 14.09 6.41
N VAL A 106 4.31 12.99 6.23
CA VAL A 106 3.21 12.85 5.27
C VAL A 106 1.98 12.22 5.90
N ASN A 107 0.82 12.85 5.72
CA ASN A 107 -0.45 12.18 5.89
C ASN A 107 -0.77 11.42 4.61
N TYR A 108 -1.28 10.20 4.74
CA TYR A 108 -1.62 9.39 3.59
C TYR A 108 -2.84 8.51 3.80
N THR A 109 -3.45 8.13 2.69
CA THR A 109 -4.44 7.07 2.60
C THR A 109 -4.12 6.21 1.39
N GLY A 110 -3.76 4.96 1.64
CA GLY A 110 -3.51 3.95 0.61
C GLY A 110 -4.77 3.13 0.31
N MET A 111 -5.13 3.01 -0.97
CA MET A 111 -6.31 2.29 -1.40
C MET A 111 -6.10 1.56 -2.72
N PHE A 112 -6.91 0.55 -2.95
CA PHE A 112 -7.05 -0.14 -4.24
C PHE A 112 -7.87 0.70 -5.22
N LEU A 113 -7.81 0.38 -6.51
CA LEU A 113 -8.68 1.00 -7.53
C LEU A 113 -10.18 0.83 -7.23
N SER A 114 -10.56 -0.16 -6.43
CA SER A 114 -11.93 -0.35 -5.93
C SER A 114 -12.37 0.69 -4.90
N GLY A 115 -11.46 1.53 -4.40
CA GLY A 115 -11.68 2.45 -3.29
C GLY A 115 -11.55 1.82 -1.90
N LYS A 116 -11.26 0.51 -1.81
CA LYS A 116 -11.03 -0.13 -0.52
C LYS A 116 -9.71 0.36 0.08
N VAL A 117 -9.79 1.02 1.22
CA VAL A 117 -8.62 1.47 1.99
C VAL A 117 -7.93 0.27 2.63
N PHE A 118 -6.62 0.14 2.42
CA PHE A 118 -5.81 -0.89 3.05
C PHE A 118 -4.93 -0.34 4.17
N ASP A 119 -4.53 0.94 4.07
CA ASP A 119 -3.74 1.62 5.09
C ASP A 119 -3.96 3.14 5.08
N THR A 120 -3.81 3.80 6.24
CA THR A 120 -3.93 5.25 6.36
C THR A 120 -3.27 5.76 7.65
N SER A 121 -2.76 6.99 7.63
CA SER A 121 -2.31 7.71 8.82
C SER A 121 -3.44 8.47 9.53
N LEU A 122 -4.65 8.51 8.95
CA LEU A 122 -5.76 9.32 9.42
C LEU A 122 -6.77 8.47 10.19
N PRO A 123 -7.00 8.73 11.51
CA PRO A 123 -7.87 7.90 12.32
C PRO A 123 -9.33 7.88 11.85
N GLU A 124 -9.82 9.01 11.33
CA GLU A 124 -11.20 9.09 10.85
C GLU A 124 -11.42 8.27 9.56
N VAL A 125 -10.40 8.23 8.68
CA VAL A 125 -10.43 7.38 7.48
C VAL A 125 -10.41 5.91 7.89
N ALA A 126 -9.56 5.53 8.84
CA ALA A 126 -9.47 4.17 9.35
C ALA A 126 -10.80 3.70 9.98
N LYS A 127 -11.45 4.56 10.78
CA LYS A 127 -12.78 4.27 11.37
C LYS A 127 -13.82 4.05 10.28
N LYS A 128 -13.88 4.95 9.30
CA LYS A 128 -14.83 4.86 8.18
C LYS A 128 -14.60 3.62 7.32
N ALA A 129 -13.34 3.23 7.13
CA ALA A 129 -12.95 2.04 6.37
C ALA A 129 -13.13 0.73 7.16
N GLY A 130 -13.42 0.79 8.46
CA GLY A 130 -13.60 -0.39 9.31
C GLY A 130 -12.31 -1.11 9.68
N ASN A 131 -11.14 -0.46 9.49
CA ASN A 131 -9.82 -0.99 9.82
C ASN A 131 -9.10 -0.22 10.93
N PHE A 132 -9.84 0.55 11.74
CA PHE A 132 -9.30 1.30 12.87
C PHE A 132 -8.72 0.36 13.93
N ASN A 133 -7.49 0.65 14.33
CA ASN A 133 -6.81 -0.06 15.41
C ASN A 133 -6.41 0.93 16.52
N ALA A 134 -7.03 0.82 17.70
CA ALA A 134 -6.78 1.70 18.82
C ALA A 134 -5.34 1.63 19.40
N MET A 135 -4.57 0.60 19.02
CA MET A 135 -3.17 0.43 19.44
C MET A 135 -2.18 1.11 18.52
N ARG A 136 -2.64 1.55 17.34
CA ARG A 136 -1.80 2.22 16.35
C ARG A 136 -1.83 3.72 16.58
N PRO A 137 -0.68 4.41 16.69
CA PRO A 137 -0.64 5.87 16.62
C PRO A 137 -1.01 6.30 15.20
N TYR A 138 -2.04 7.14 15.09
CA TYR A 138 -2.42 7.77 13.84
C TYR A 138 -1.79 9.16 13.79
N GLU A 139 -0.61 9.22 13.21
CA GLU A 139 0.18 10.45 13.04
C GLU A 139 0.80 10.49 11.64
N PRO A 140 1.24 11.66 11.16
CA PRO A 140 1.95 11.76 9.90
C PRO A 140 3.17 10.83 9.88
N LEU A 141 3.27 10.00 8.85
CA LEU A 141 4.39 9.08 8.65
C LEU A 141 5.67 9.89 8.42
N LYS A 142 6.74 9.55 9.12
CA LYS A 142 8.07 10.14 8.94
C LYS A 142 8.90 9.24 8.04
N VAL A 143 9.28 9.76 6.89
CA VAL A 143 9.98 8.99 5.86
C VAL A 143 11.26 9.71 5.44
N PRO A 144 12.43 9.10 5.59
CA PRO A 144 13.64 9.58 4.94
C PRO A 144 13.53 9.30 3.43
N VAL A 145 13.42 10.35 2.62
CA VAL A 145 13.23 10.21 1.17
C VAL A 145 14.54 9.84 0.48
N GLY A 146 14.45 9.05 -0.59
CA GLY A 146 15.60 8.50 -1.30
C GLY A 146 16.25 7.29 -0.61
N ALA A 147 15.78 6.90 0.58
CA ALA A 147 16.29 5.73 1.30
C ALA A 147 15.64 4.40 0.87
N HIS A 148 14.73 4.44 -0.08
CA HIS A 148 13.96 3.28 -0.57
C HIS A 148 13.27 2.48 0.55
N ALA A 149 12.85 3.18 1.62
CA ALA A 149 12.13 2.58 2.74
C ALA A 149 10.68 2.24 2.41
N LEU A 150 10.15 2.82 1.34
CA LEU A 150 8.79 2.63 0.83
C LEU A 150 8.81 2.19 -0.63
N VAL A 151 7.62 1.93 -1.18
CA VAL A 151 7.52 1.60 -2.61
C VAL A 151 8.01 2.77 -3.48
N PRO A 152 8.75 2.50 -4.58
CA PRO A 152 9.42 3.54 -5.36
C PRO A 152 8.52 4.70 -5.80
N GLY A 153 7.29 4.40 -6.23
CA GLY A 153 6.37 5.44 -6.66
C GLY A 153 5.85 6.34 -5.54
N PHE A 154 5.84 5.86 -4.30
CA PHE A 154 5.50 6.70 -3.15
C PHE A 154 6.68 7.60 -2.77
N ASP A 155 7.90 7.04 -2.72
CA ASP A 155 9.14 7.79 -2.43
C ASP A 155 9.36 8.91 -3.46
N GLU A 156 9.20 8.60 -4.75
CA GLU A 156 9.22 9.59 -5.84
C GLU A 156 8.18 10.69 -5.60
N GLY A 157 6.94 10.30 -5.27
CA GLY A 157 5.86 11.26 -5.00
C GLY A 157 6.19 12.23 -3.87
N LEU A 158 6.87 11.78 -2.81
CA LEU A 158 7.27 12.63 -1.70
C LEU A 158 8.32 13.68 -2.10
N MET A 159 9.19 13.37 -3.07
CA MET A 159 10.20 14.30 -3.58
C MET A 159 9.65 15.26 -4.63
N LEU A 160 8.56 14.92 -5.31
CA LEU A 160 7.96 15.78 -6.34
C LEU A 160 7.33 17.05 -5.77
N PHE A 161 6.76 16.98 -4.56
CA PHE A 161 5.88 18.02 -4.06
C PHE A 161 6.45 18.78 -2.86
N PRO A 162 6.25 20.11 -2.82
CA PRO A 162 6.64 20.91 -1.67
C PRO A 162 5.73 20.69 -0.45
N LYS A 163 6.22 21.07 0.73
CA LYS A 163 5.43 21.10 1.97
C LYS A 163 4.12 21.85 1.75
N GLY A 164 3.01 21.28 2.24
CA GLY A 164 1.65 21.83 2.14
C GLY A 164 0.87 21.34 0.91
N THR A 165 1.51 20.65 -0.04
CA THR A 165 0.85 20.07 -1.20
C THR A 165 -0.01 18.88 -0.81
N LYS A 166 -1.20 18.76 -1.45
CA LYS A 166 -1.99 17.54 -1.48
C LYS A 166 -2.01 16.97 -2.88
N ALA A 167 -1.81 15.70 -3.01
CA ALA A 167 -1.81 15.01 -4.29
C ALA A 167 -2.40 13.61 -4.19
N THR A 168 -2.89 13.12 -5.31
CA THR A 168 -3.27 11.72 -5.49
C THR A 168 -2.24 11.06 -6.41
N LEU A 169 -1.57 10.05 -5.92
CA LEU A 169 -0.63 9.21 -6.67
C LEU A 169 -1.37 7.97 -7.14
N LEU A 170 -1.25 7.65 -8.42
CA LEU A 170 -1.73 6.40 -9.01
C LEU A 170 -0.48 5.62 -9.43
N ILE A 171 -0.10 4.67 -8.60
CA ILE A 171 1.18 3.97 -8.66
C ILE A 171 0.99 2.64 -9.38
N PRO A 172 1.55 2.45 -10.59
CA PRO A 172 1.58 1.14 -11.24
C PRO A 172 2.32 0.12 -10.37
N SER A 173 1.98 -1.16 -10.49
CA SER A 173 2.58 -2.21 -9.67
C SER A 173 4.10 -2.25 -9.77
N LYS A 174 4.69 -1.96 -10.92
CA LYS A 174 6.15 -1.87 -11.11
C LYS A 174 6.84 -0.83 -10.21
N LEU A 175 6.11 0.19 -9.77
CA LEU A 175 6.56 1.21 -8.83
C LEU A 175 6.00 0.97 -7.40
N ALA A 176 5.33 -0.15 -7.17
CA ALA A 176 4.77 -0.59 -5.90
C ALA A 176 5.32 -1.98 -5.53
N TYR A 177 4.47 -3.00 -5.44
CA TYR A 177 4.86 -4.35 -5.00
C TYR A 177 5.10 -5.35 -6.15
N GLY A 178 4.98 -4.91 -7.40
CA GLY A 178 5.34 -5.68 -8.60
C GLY A 178 4.59 -7.00 -8.76
N GLU A 179 5.31 -7.96 -9.32
CA GLU A 179 4.81 -9.32 -9.58
C GLU A 179 4.71 -10.20 -8.33
N GLN A 180 5.40 -9.83 -7.26
CA GLN A 180 5.37 -10.59 -6.00
C GLN A 180 4.14 -10.22 -5.16
N GLY A 181 3.65 -8.97 -5.30
CA GLY A 181 2.66 -8.44 -4.37
C GLY A 181 3.24 -8.25 -2.97
N ASN A 182 2.37 -8.12 -1.98
CA ASN A 182 2.72 -8.08 -0.55
C ASN A 182 1.54 -8.65 0.26
N SER A 183 1.72 -8.84 1.57
CA SER A 183 0.65 -9.32 2.46
C SER A 183 -0.62 -8.45 2.30
N GLY A 184 -1.67 -9.04 1.74
CA GLY A 184 -2.94 -8.36 1.45
C GLY A 184 -3.00 -7.55 0.15
N ILE A 185 -1.90 -7.44 -0.60
CA ILE A 185 -1.84 -6.78 -1.92
C ILE A 185 -1.42 -7.81 -2.97
N PRO A 186 -2.34 -8.22 -3.86
CA PRO A 186 -2.04 -9.22 -4.89
C PRO A 186 -0.94 -8.77 -5.88
N PRO A 187 -0.32 -9.71 -6.63
CA PRO A 187 0.55 -9.40 -7.76
C PRO A 187 -0.08 -8.44 -8.77
N TYR A 188 0.75 -7.62 -9.41
CA TYR A 188 0.35 -6.70 -10.48
C TYR A 188 -0.85 -5.81 -10.11
N THR A 189 -0.88 -5.34 -8.84
CA THR A 189 -1.95 -4.48 -8.32
C THR A 189 -1.49 -3.02 -8.29
N PRO A 190 -2.07 -2.15 -9.13
CA PRO A 190 -1.83 -0.71 -9.03
C PRO A 190 -2.51 -0.15 -7.76
N LEU A 191 -1.85 0.82 -7.15
CA LEU A 191 -2.29 1.43 -5.90
C LEU A 191 -2.59 2.92 -6.07
N ILE A 192 -3.46 3.41 -5.23
CA ILE A 192 -3.75 4.83 -5.10
C ILE A 192 -3.29 5.29 -3.72
N PHE A 193 -2.59 6.41 -3.67
CA PHE A 193 -2.28 7.09 -2.43
C PHE A 193 -2.73 8.55 -2.51
N GLU A 194 -3.63 8.92 -1.63
CA GLU A 194 -3.88 10.33 -1.33
C GLU A 194 -2.86 10.75 -0.29
N ILE A 195 -2.09 11.81 -0.58
CA ILE A 195 -1.02 12.30 0.29
C ILE A 195 -1.18 13.79 0.59
N GLU A 196 -0.69 14.18 1.77
CA GLU A 196 -0.49 15.57 2.16
C GLU A 196 0.91 15.71 2.78
N ILE A 197 1.77 16.53 2.17
CA ILE A 197 3.10 16.82 2.70
C ILE A 197 2.95 17.78 3.88
N VAL A 198 3.04 17.26 5.09
CA VAL A 198 2.83 18.05 6.31
C VAL A 198 4.06 18.85 6.66
N ASN A 199 5.24 18.24 6.55
CA ASN A 199 6.51 18.90 6.87
C ASN A 199 7.68 18.28 6.11
N VAL A 200 8.73 19.09 5.93
CA VAL A 200 10.03 18.65 5.39
C VAL A 200 11.08 19.03 6.42
N ILE A 201 11.84 18.06 6.91
CA ILE A 201 12.89 18.20 7.90
C ILE A 201 14.22 17.93 7.19
N PRO A 202 15.07 18.94 6.99
CA PRO A 202 16.36 18.77 6.33
C PRO A 202 17.23 17.74 7.06
N LYS A 203 18.01 16.96 6.28
CA LYS A 203 19.05 16.07 6.81
C LYS A 203 20.06 16.91 7.59
N LYS A 204 20.35 16.52 8.84
CA LYS A 204 21.44 17.15 9.60
C LYS A 204 22.77 16.82 8.90
N ILE A 205 23.39 17.83 8.31
CA ILE A 205 24.77 17.73 7.85
C ILE A 205 25.63 17.80 9.12
N GLY A 206 26.29 16.70 9.47
CA GLY A 206 27.29 16.72 10.55
C GLY A 206 28.39 17.73 10.21
N PRO A 207 29.12 18.29 11.22
CA PRO A 207 30.24 19.18 10.95
C PRO A 207 31.21 18.48 9.98
N LEU A 208 31.60 19.17 8.90
CA LEU A 208 32.67 18.73 8.04
C LEU A 208 33.87 18.41 8.93
N ALA A 209 34.36 17.17 8.88
CA ALA A 209 35.64 16.84 9.50
C ALA A 209 36.67 17.83 8.92
N SER A 210 37.21 18.67 9.78
CA SER A 210 38.30 19.57 9.42
C SER A 210 39.40 18.72 8.76
N ALA A 211 39.81 19.10 7.55
CA ALA A 211 40.95 18.47 6.89
C ALA A 211 42.16 18.55 7.85
N PRO A 212 42.95 17.48 7.97
CA PRO A 212 44.22 17.56 8.71
C PRO A 212 45.12 18.56 8.02
N GLU A 213 45.71 19.49 8.77
CA GLU A 213 46.79 20.39 8.34
C GLU A 213 48.05 19.60 7.96
#